data_9aa09a297ef264d6cfa26e34bde8fe4b
#
_entry.id   9aa09a297ef264d6cfa26e34bde8fe4b
#
_cell.length_a   1.000
_cell.length_b   1.000
_cell.length_c   1.000
_cell.angle_alpha   90.00
_cell.angle_beta   90.00
_cell.angle_gamma   90.00
#
_symmetry.space_group_name_H-M   'P 1'
#
loop_
_entity.id
_entity.type
_entity.pdbx_description
1 polymer ?
#
loop_
_entity_poly.entity_id
_entity_poly.type
_entity_poly.pdbx_seq_one_letter_code
_entity_poly.pdbx_strand_id
1 'polypeptide(L)'
;MSMFDKNIGKEARASLEFAEDSRETEWVHPSFAAMLYQGQVKWDLMHPFPRQTDEDKRIGDEFIEKLEAYLEANYDADEVDRTGEIPDSVLKGLAELGCFAMKIPTQYNGLGLSQVNYNRALHLTGSYCGNLTALLSAHQSIGVPQPLLMFGTDEQKEKFLPRFRDGAISAFALTEANAGSDPRAMTTAATPTEDGSHYVINGEKLWCTNGTKANVIVVMAVTPPKIVRGKERKQITAFLVEMDTPGVEVLHRCRFMGLKALYNGVIRFTDVKIPKENMILEEGDGLRLALKTLNTGRLSIPAGVTGSSKWCMKINRKWTNKRVQWGHPIGEHETIAGKQAKIASDTFAMDAVWKVASTMADNKHFDIRLEAAIAKLFNTVAHYELLQQTLQIRGGRGFETADSLRARGEEGIAIERLLRDSRVNLIFEGSSEIMHLFIAREALDFHLQHIGALFKPGVSLGGKIMAFLKMMKVYALWYPTLWIPVLSGSQFGMDARLNRHMRTVARISKKMSRTLFHKMAIHQKKMAEKQLLINRFVEIGTEPVSYTHLRAHETEADVVCRLL
;
A
#
# COMPACT_ATOMS: atom_id res chain seq x y z
N MET A 1 -15.87 -5.08 22.78
CA MET A 1 -17.03 -4.20 22.56
C MET A 1 -16.52 -2.79 22.47
N SER A 2 -16.67 -2.18 21.30
CA SER A 2 -16.06 -0.91 20.92
C SER A 2 -16.48 0.21 21.87
N MET A 3 -15.54 1.08 22.20
CA MET A 3 -15.69 2.31 22.99
C MET A 3 -16.79 3.25 22.47
N PHE A 4 -17.38 2.92 21.33
CA PHE A 4 -18.23 3.77 20.51
C PHE A 4 -19.66 3.19 20.38
N ASP A 5 -20.30 2.91 21.51
CA ASP A 5 -21.66 2.35 21.53
C ASP A 5 -22.72 3.42 21.21
N LYS A 6 -23.61 3.11 20.28
CA LYS A 6 -24.91 3.69 19.93
C LYS A 6 -25.02 5.07 19.24
N ASN A 7 -24.01 5.96 19.26
CA ASN A 7 -24.14 7.33 18.73
C ASN A 7 -23.11 7.72 17.67
N ILE A 8 -22.40 6.76 17.07
CA ILE A 8 -21.50 6.99 15.94
C ILE A 8 -22.17 6.46 14.69
N GLY A 9 -22.10 7.20 13.58
CA GLY A 9 -22.60 6.76 12.29
C GLY A 9 -22.07 5.37 11.93
N LYS A 10 -22.86 4.56 11.24
CA LYS A 10 -22.49 3.17 10.85
C LYS A 10 -21.12 3.11 10.15
N GLU A 11 -20.81 4.09 9.32
CA GLU A 11 -19.55 4.19 8.54
C GLU A 11 -18.32 4.39 9.44
N ALA A 12 -18.38 5.34 10.37
CA ALA A 12 -17.28 5.59 11.30
C ALA A 12 -17.06 4.39 12.24
N ARG A 13 -18.11 3.69 12.60
CA ARG A 13 -18.03 2.45 13.38
C ARG A 13 -17.40 1.32 12.58
N ALA A 14 -17.80 1.12 11.33
CA ALA A 14 -17.22 0.12 10.45
C ALA A 14 -15.72 0.36 10.23
N SER A 15 -15.31 1.61 10.01
CA SER A 15 -13.90 1.99 9.84
C SER A 15 -13.07 1.73 11.10
N LEU A 16 -13.62 2.00 12.29
CA LEU A 16 -12.94 1.76 13.56
C LEU A 16 -12.81 0.26 13.89
N GLU A 17 -13.86 -0.50 13.65
CA GLU A 17 -13.83 -1.96 13.81
C GLU A 17 -12.90 -2.61 12.78
N PHE A 18 -12.86 -2.08 11.56
CA PHE A 18 -11.95 -2.49 10.51
C PHE A 18 -10.48 -2.32 10.92
N ALA A 19 -10.11 -1.18 11.49
CA ALA A 19 -8.75 -0.93 11.96
C ALA A 19 -8.39 -1.75 13.22
N GLU A 20 -9.38 -2.05 14.08
CA GLU A 20 -9.17 -2.87 15.27
C GLU A 20 -8.93 -4.35 14.93
N ASP A 21 -9.61 -4.88 13.91
CA ASP A 21 -9.44 -6.25 13.42
C ASP A 21 -8.09 -6.46 12.69
N SER A 22 -7.47 -5.38 12.18
CA SER A 22 -6.15 -5.42 11.53
C SER A 22 -4.97 -5.33 12.52
N ARG A 23 -5.25 -5.24 13.82
CA ARG A 23 -4.24 -5.00 14.85
C ARG A 23 -3.32 -6.18 15.04
N GLU A 24 -2.02 -5.93 14.93
CA GLU A 24 -0.96 -6.79 15.42
C GLU A 24 -0.44 -6.23 16.75
N THR A 25 -0.08 -7.09 17.68
CA THR A 25 0.29 -6.68 19.04
C THR A 25 1.74 -7.05 19.42
N GLU A 26 2.51 -7.64 18.51
CA GLU A 26 3.82 -8.24 18.79
C GLU A 26 5.01 -7.44 18.25
N TRP A 27 4.94 -6.10 18.30
CA TRP A 27 6.03 -5.27 17.83
C TRP A 27 7.02 -4.92 18.93
N VAL A 28 8.31 -5.02 18.63
CA VAL A 28 9.40 -4.57 19.52
C VAL A 28 9.63 -3.07 19.35
N HIS A 29 9.55 -2.56 18.12
CA HIS A 29 9.75 -1.15 17.79
C HIS A 29 8.44 -0.50 17.35
N PRO A 30 8.12 0.68 17.88
CA PRO A 30 6.93 1.41 17.47
C PRO A 30 7.09 1.98 16.06
N SER A 31 5.97 2.28 15.41
CA SER A 31 5.95 3.05 14.18
C SER A 31 6.57 4.44 14.40
N PHE A 32 7.50 4.86 13.55
CA PHE A 32 8.06 6.20 13.54
C PHE A 32 6.98 7.26 13.31
N ALA A 33 6.08 7.01 12.37
CA ALA A 33 4.97 7.89 12.07
C ALA A 33 4.03 8.05 13.27
N ALA A 34 3.72 6.96 13.99
CA ALA A 34 2.92 7.03 15.21
C ALA A 34 3.57 7.92 16.29
N MET A 35 4.90 7.85 16.42
CA MET A 35 5.64 8.69 17.36
C MET A 35 5.53 10.18 16.99
N LEU A 36 5.55 10.54 15.70
CA LEU A 36 5.33 11.92 15.26
C LEU A 36 3.95 12.46 15.68
N TYR A 37 2.90 11.65 15.61
CA TYR A 37 1.57 12.05 16.09
C TYR A 37 1.50 12.21 17.61
N GLN A 38 2.46 11.64 18.34
CA GLN A 38 2.62 11.82 19.80
C GLN A 38 3.56 12.99 20.18
N GLY A 39 4.06 13.73 19.19
CA GLY A 39 5.00 14.84 19.43
C GLY A 39 6.44 14.39 19.68
N GLN A 40 6.77 13.15 19.36
CA GLN A 40 8.09 12.54 19.53
C GLN A 40 8.72 12.24 18.18
N VAL A 41 10.00 12.57 18.05
CA VAL A 41 10.79 12.25 16.86
C VAL A 41 11.86 11.25 17.26
N LYS A 42 11.68 10.00 16.86
CA LYS A 42 12.60 8.89 17.11
C LYS A 42 13.59 8.76 15.95
N TRP A 43 14.61 9.63 15.96
CA TRP A 43 15.63 9.70 14.89
C TRP A 43 16.44 8.43 14.74
N ASP A 44 16.66 7.71 15.83
CA ASP A 44 17.35 6.43 15.90
C ASP A 44 16.69 5.34 15.03
N LEU A 45 15.41 5.49 14.70
CA LEU A 45 14.72 4.61 13.75
C LEU A 45 15.00 4.96 12.27
N MET A 46 15.47 6.19 11.99
CA MET A 46 15.66 6.74 10.66
C MET A 46 17.10 7.05 10.32
N HIS A 47 17.97 7.15 11.31
CA HIS A 47 19.38 7.50 11.12
C HIS A 47 20.30 6.59 11.94
N PRO A 48 21.30 5.93 11.29
CA PRO A 48 21.60 5.98 9.85
C PRO A 48 20.42 5.46 9.00
N PHE A 49 20.35 5.92 7.74
CA PHE A 49 19.29 5.50 6.81
C PHE A 49 19.25 3.97 6.73
N PRO A 50 18.08 3.33 6.95
CA PRO A 50 17.96 1.88 6.91
C PRO A 50 18.37 1.32 5.54
N ARG A 51 19.33 0.43 5.51
CA ARG A 51 19.87 -0.17 4.28
C ARG A 51 19.72 -1.69 4.28
N GLN A 52 19.69 -2.25 3.09
CA GLN A 52 19.88 -3.68 2.87
C GLN A 52 21.30 -4.08 3.30
N THR A 53 21.50 -5.36 3.64
CA THR A 53 22.85 -5.94 3.72
C THR A 53 23.48 -5.98 2.33
N ASP A 54 24.81 -5.98 2.25
CA ASP A 54 25.50 -6.05 0.97
C ASP A 54 25.14 -7.31 0.18
N GLU A 55 24.93 -8.44 0.87
CA GLU A 55 24.51 -9.69 0.25
C GLU A 55 23.09 -9.62 -0.32
N ASP A 56 22.12 -9.11 0.43
CA ASP A 56 20.76 -8.93 -0.06
C ASP A 56 20.70 -7.96 -1.26
N LYS A 57 21.53 -6.90 -1.19
CA LYS A 57 21.67 -5.96 -2.31
C LYS A 57 22.23 -6.64 -3.56
N ARG A 58 23.29 -7.47 -3.43
CA ARG A 58 23.92 -8.21 -4.54
C ARG A 58 22.92 -9.15 -5.21
N ILE A 59 22.18 -9.94 -4.42
CA ILE A 59 21.12 -10.83 -4.92
C ILE A 59 20.08 -10.03 -5.72
N GLY A 60 19.68 -8.89 -5.17
CA GLY A 60 18.73 -8.01 -5.87
C GLY A 60 19.28 -7.41 -7.15
N ASP A 61 20.53 -6.94 -7.16
CA ASP A 61 21.18 -6.36 -8.34
C ASP A 61 21.21 -7.37 -9.49
N GLU A 62 21.61 -8.62 -9.23
CA GLU A 62 21.63 -9.70 -10.22
C GLU A 62 20.24 -10.01 -10.81
N PHE A 63 19.21 -10.00 -9.97
CA PHE A 63 17.84 -10.24 -10.43
C PHE A 63 17.31 -9.06 -11.27
N ILE A 64 17.55 -7.83 -10.81
CA ILE A 64 17.09 -6.62 -11.50
C ILE A 64 17.75 -6.49 -12.88
N GLU A 65 19.05 -6.76 -12.99
CA GLU A 65 19.76 -6.75 -14.28
C GLU A 65 19.14 -7.74 -15.28
N LYS A 66 18.86 -8.97 -14.85
CA LYS A 66 18.21 -9.98 -15.70
C LYS A 66 16.79 -9.56 -16.12
N LEU A 67 16.02 -9.00 -15.18
CA LEU A 67 14.65 -8.55 -15.46
C LEU A 67 14.65 -7.34 -16.42
N GLU A 68 15.55 -6.38 -16.23
CA GLU A 68 15.68 -5.21 -17.10
C GLU A 68 16.04 -5.62 -18.52
N ALA A 69 17.09 -6.45 -18.69
CA ALA A 69 17.50 -6.97 -20.00
C ALA A 69 16.35 -7.73 -20.71
N TYR A 70 15.57 -8.51 -19.96
CA TYR A 70 14.42 -9.21 -20.50
C TYR A 70 13.32 -8.26 -20.98
N LEU A 71 12.98 -7.25 -20.16
CA LEU A 71 11.93 -6.28 -20.48
C LEU A 71 12.32 -5.41 -21.68
N GLU A 72 13.59 -4.98 -21.76
CA GLU A 72 14.08 -4.20 -22.91
C GLU A 72 13.98 -4.97 -24.24
N ALA A 73 14.22 -6.28 -24.20
CA ALA A 73 14.18 -7.12 -25.39
C ALA A 73 12.78 -7.60 -25.80
N ASN A 74 11.84 -7.73 -24.88
CA ASN A 74 10.60 -8.50 -25.10
C ASN A 74 9.31 -7.74 -24.77
N TYR A 75 9.36 -6.54 -24.16
CA TYR A 75 8.15 -5.87 -23.66
C TYR A 75 7.86 -4.55 -24.36
N ASP A 76 6.79 -4.51 -25.15
CA ASP A 76 6.24 -3.28 -25.75
C ASP A 76 5.00 -2.83 -24.98
N ALA A 77 5.17 -1.79 -24.17
CA ALA A 77 4.10 -1.25 -23.35
C ALA A 77 3.00 -0.53 -24.15
N ASP A 78 3.30 -0.02 -25.33
CA ASP A 78 2.33 0.65 -26.19
C ASP A 78 1.47 -0.39 -26.93
N GLU A 79 2.07 -1.50 -27.36
CA GLU A 79 1.33 -2.63 -27.90
C GLU A 79 0.38 -3.24 -26.85
N VAL A 80 0.86 -3.42 -25.62
CA VAL A 80 0.06 -3.91 -24.48
C VAL A 80 -1.14 -3.00 -24.21
N ASP A 81 -0.98 -1.67 -24.23
CA ASP A 81 -2.13 -0.75 -24.08
C ASP A 81 -3.08 -0.80 -25.27
N ARG A 82 -2.57 -0.95 -26.49
CA ARG A 82 -3.36 -1.01 -27.72
C ARG A 82 -4.18 -2.28 -27.84
N THR A 83 -3.56 -3.43 -27.55
CA THR A 83 -4.22 -4.76 -27.66
C THR A 83 -5.05 -5.08 -26.41
N GLY A 84 -4.70 -4.54 -25.26
CA GLY A 84 -5.27 -4.92 -23.98
C GLY A 84 -4.82 -6.31 -23.51
N GLU A 85 -3.67 -6.80 -24.01
CA GLU A 85 -3.12 -8.13 -23.68
C GLU A 85 -1.61 -8.04 -23.40
N ILE A 86 -1.13 -8.77 -22.42
CA ILE A 86 0.29 -9.08 -22.26
C ILE A 86 0.53 -10.38 -23.04
N PRO A 87 1.44 -10.41 -24.02
CA PRO A 87 1.68 -11.63 -24.80
C PRO A 87 2.04 -12.84 -23.91
N ASP A 88 1.52 -14.02 -24.24
CA ASP A 88 1.79 -15.25 -23.47
C ASP A 88 3.29 -15.59 -23.45
N SER A 89 4.03 -15.24 -24.51
CA SER A 89 5.50 -15.37 -24.54
C SER A 89 6.19 -14.52 -23.47
N VAL A 90 5.67 -13.32 -23.22
CA VAL A 90 6.18 -12.42 -22.16
C VAL A 90 5.86 -13.01 -20.79
N LEU A 91 4.62 -13.50 -20.57
CA LEU A 91 4.25 -14.14 -19.31
C LEU A 91 5.12 -15.37 -19.03
N LYS A 92 5.39 -16.18 -20.04
CA LYS A 92 6.27 -17.36 -19.94
C LYS A 92 7.70 -16.96 -19.56
N GLY A 93 8.31 -15.98 -20.23
CA GLY A 93 9.65 -15.54 -19.89
C GLY A 93 9.74 -14.92 -18.49
N LEU A 94 8.71 -14.20 -18.05
CA LEU A 94 8.63 -13.72 -16.66
C LEU A 94 8.57 -14.88 -15.65
N ALA A 95 7.86 -15.97 -15.99
CA ALA A 95 7.83 -17.18 -15.16
C ALA A 95 9.21 -17.86 -15.12
N GLU A 96 9.88 -17.99 -16.25
CA GLU A 96 11.25 -18.55 -16.34
C GLU A 96 12.25 -17.75 -15.50
N LEU A 97 12.11 -16.41 -15.44
CA LEU A 97 12.88 -15.55 -14.55
C LEU A 97 12.47 -15.69 -13.07
N GLY A 98 11.33 -16.31 -12.76
CA GLY A 98 10.81 -16.45 -11.39
C GLY A 98 10.01 -15.25 -10.90
N CYS A 99 9.53 -14.37 -11.80
CA CYS A 99 8.80 -13.17 -11.42
C CYS A 99 7.47 -13.45 -10.69
N PHE A 100 6.90 -14.64 -10.82
CA PHE A 100 5.71 -15.04 -10.06
C PHE A 100 6.05 -15.70 -8.70
N ALA A 101 7.34 -15.88 -8.37
CA ALA A 101 7.78 -16.51 -7.12
C ALA A 101 8.85 -15.69 -6.39
N MET A 102 8.91 -14.37 -6.61
CA MET A 102 9.96 -13.48 -6.08
C MET A 102 10.10 -13.56 -4.56
N LYS A 103 8.99 -13.47 -3.82
CA LYS A 103 8.97 -13.47 -2.34
C LYS A 103 8.82 -14.87 -1.73
N ILE A 104 8.49 -15.87 -2.53
CA ILE A 104 8.32 -17.23 -2.05
C ILE A 104 9.68 -17.77 -1.62
N PRO A 105 9.81 -18.35 -0.40
CA PRO A 105 11.05 -18.95 0.08
C PRO A 105 11.58 -20.04 -0.84
N THR A 106 12.89 -20.21 -0.86
CA THR A 106 13.57 -21.23 -1.69
C THR A 106 13.16 -22.66 -1.37
N GLN A 107 12.78 -22.94 -0.12
CA GLN A 107 12.23 -24.25 0.28
C GLN A 107 10.94 -24.62 -0.45
N TYR A 108 10.19 -23.64 -0.97
CA TYR A 108 9.01 -23.82 -1.81
C TYR A 108 9.30 -23.47 -3.28
N ASN A 109 10.54 -23.64 -3.73
CA ASN A 109 10.99 -23.38 -5.09
C ASN A 109 10.90 -21.90 -5.53
N GLY A 110 10.80 -20.94 -4.61
CA GLY A 110 10.79 -19.51 -4.92
C GLY A 110 12.19 -18.90 -4.98
N LEU A 111 12.24 -17.57 -5.22
CA LEU A 111 13.50 -16.82 -5.24
C LEU A 111 13.94 -16.31 -3.85
N GLY A 112 13.05 -16.29 -2.86
CA GLY A 112 13.34 -15.83 -1.50
C GLY A 112 13.77 -14.36 -1.40
N LEU A 113 13.37 -13.51 -2.34
CA LEU A 113 13.75 -12.09 -2.33
C LEU A 113 13.15 -11.36 -1.13
N SER A 114 13.95 -10.46 -0.56
CA SER A 114 13.47 -9.53 0.47
C SER A 114 12.36 -8.60 -0.04
N GLN A 115 11.63 -7.96 0.87
CA GLN A 115 10.62 -6.97 0.50
C GLN A 115 11.24 -5.81 -0.29
N VAL A 116 12.45 -5.38 0.07
CA VAL A 116 13.17 -4.34 -0.67
C VAL A 116 13.48 -4.80 -2.09
N ASN A 117 14.03 -5.99 -2.29
CA ASN A 117 14.36 -6.50 -3.63
C ASN A 117 13.12 -6.74 -4.50
N TYR A 118 12.06 -7.27 -3.91
CA TYR A 118 10.76 -7.35 -4.57
C TYR A 118 10.23 -5.97 -5.01
N ASN A 119 10.31 -4.97 -4.14
CA ASN A 119 9.89 -3.62 -4.46
C ASN A 119 10.81 -2.94 -5.48
N ARG A 120 12.11 -3.28 -5.52
CA ARG A 120 13.02 -2.86 -6.59
C ARG A 120 12.58 -3.42 -7.95
N ALA A 121 12.11 -4.66 -8.00
CA ALA A 121 11.56 -5.23 -9.23
C ALA A 121 10.28 -4.49 -9.67
N LEU A 122 9.39 -4.17 -8.73
CA LEU A 122 8.18 -3.38 -9.05
C LEU A 122 8.51 -1.93 -9.42
N HIS A 123 9.54 -1.34 -8.83
CA HIS A 123 10.06 -0.03 -9.23
C HIS A 123 10.54 -0.06 -10.68
N LEU A 124 11.29 -1.09 -11.08
CA LEU A 124 11.71 -1.28 -12.46
C LEU A 124 10.51 -1.45 -13.40
N THR A 125 9.61 -2.41 -13.12
CA THR A 125 8.42 -2.63 -13.99
C THR A 125 7.54 -1.41 -14.09
N GLY A 126 7.44 -0.59 -13.04
CA GLY A 126 6.71 0.68 -13.02
C GLY A 126 7.26 1.74 -13.99
N SER A 127 8.55 1.67 -14.32
CA SER A 127 9.16 2.53 -15.34
C SER A 127 8.83 2.10 -16.78
N TYR A 128 8.39 0.86 -16.97
CA TYR A 128 7.96 0.30 -18.27
C TYR A 128 6.45 0.39 -18.45
N CYS A 129 5.67 -0.18 -17.54
CA CYS A 129 4.22 -0.25 -17.70
C CYS A 129 3.47 -0.55 -16.39
N GLY A 130 2.38 0.19 -16.16
CA GLY A 130 1.49 -0.03 -15.03
C GLY A 130 0.80 -1.39 -15.03
N ASN A 131 0.47 -1.95 -16.21
CA ASN A 131 -0.15 -3.28 -16.33
C ASN A 131 0.72 -4.38 -15.74
N LEU A 132 2.02 -4.38 -16.07
CA LEU A 132 2.98 -5.37 -15.59
C LEU A 132 3.16 -5.26 -14.08
N THR A 133 3.31 -4.04 -13.58
CA THR A 133 3.42 -3.77 -12.13
C THR A 133 2.18 -4.24 -11.38
N ALA A 134 0.99 -3.95 -11.90
CA ALA A 134 -0.27 -4.36 -11.29
C ALA A 134 -0.47 -5.89 -11.30
N LEU A 135 -0.10 -6.56 -12.40
CA LEU A 135 -0.13 -8.03 -12.50
C LEU A 135 0.72 -8.68 -11.40
N LEU A 136 1.99 -8.27 -11.30
CA LEU A 136 2.95 -8.86 -10.36
C LEU A 136 2.63 -8.47 -8.91
N SER A 137 2.22 -7.22 -8.67
CA SER A 137 1.83 -6.75 -7.34
C SER A 137 0.59 -7.46 -6.83
N ALA A 138 -0.47 -7.54 -7.61
CA ALA A 138 -1.70 -8.21 -7.21
C ALA A 138 -1.47 -9.71 -6.96
N HIS A 139 -0.59 -10.35 -7.74
CA HIS A 139 -0.22 -11.74 -7.55
C HIS A 139 0.57 -11.97 -6.26
N GLN A 140 1.70 -11.24 -6.06
CA GLN A 140 2.66 -11.50 -4.99
C GLN A 140 2.26 -10.89 -3.64
N SER A 141 1.64 -9.71 -3.66
CA SER A 141 1.44 -8.91 -2.44
C SER A 141 0.10 -9.17 -1.76
N ILE A 142 -0.93 -9.56 -2.52
CA ILE A 142 -2.28 -9.79 -1.98
C ILE A 142 -2.88 -11.11 -2.46
N GLY A 143 -2.42 -11.67 -3.58
CA GLY A 143 -2.87 -12.95 -4.11
C GLY A 143 -2.59 -14.12 -3.15
N VAL A 144 -2.57 -15.32 -3.66
CA VAL A 144 -2.38 -16.54 -2.84
C VAL A 144 -1.03 -16.59 -2.11
N PRO A 145 0.12 -16.18 -2.71
CA PRO A 145 1.41 -16.27 -2.03
C PRO A 145 1.45 -15.59 -0.66
N GLN A 146 1.02 -14.34 -0.57
CA GLN A 146 1.14 -13.58 0.67
C GLN A 146 0.28 -14.11 1.82
N PRO A 147 -1.03 -14.41 1.65
CA PRO A 147 -1.83 -15.06 2.67
C PRO A 147 -1.25 -16.39 3.14
N LEU A 148 -0.77 -17.22 2.23
CA LEU A 148 -0.18 -18.51 2.59
C LEU A 148 1.11 -18.37 3.38
N LEU A 149 2.00 -17.46 2.99
CA LEU A 149 3.24 -17.21 3.72
C LEU A 149 2.98 -16.75 5.14
N MET A 150 1.91 -15.96 5.36
CA MET A 150 1.57 -15.42 6.68
C MET A 150 0.74 -16.38 7.54
N PHE A 151 -0.14 -17.16 6.94
CA PHE A 151 -1.22 -17.85 7.67
C PHE A 151 -1.47 -19.27 7.22
N GLY A 152 -0.92 -19.70 6.08
CA GLY A 152 -1.12 -21.06 5.57
C GLY A 152 -0.50 -22.12 6.45
N THR A 153 -1.10 -23.31 6.46
CA THR A 153 -0.46 -24.50 7.02
C THR A 153 0.71 -24.94 6.15
N ASP A 154 1.57 -25.80 6.66
CA ASP A 154 2.72 -26.27 5.86
C ASP A 154 2.26 -27.08 4.65
N GLU A 155 1.17 -27.87 4.80
CA GLU A 155 0.56 -28.62 3.71
C GLU A 155 0.00 -27.68 2.62
N GLN A 156 -0.65 -26.60 3.02
CA GLN A 156 -1.12 -25.59 2.06
C GLN A 156 0.04 -24.91 1.33
N LYS A 157 1.12 -24.57 2.05
CA LYS A 157 2.31 -23.97 1.43
C LYS A 157 2.99 -24.91 0.46
N GLU A 158 3.18 -26.18 0.85
CA GLU A 158 3.79 -27.21 0.00
C GLU A 158 2.96 -27.49 -1.26
N LYS A 159 1.63 -27.48 -1.14
CA LYS A 159 0.71 -27.74 -2.26
C LYS A 159 0.68 -26.60 -3.27
N PHE A 160 0.63 -25.34 -2.81
CA PHE A 160 0.31 -24.22 -3.69
C PHE A 160 1.51 -23.36 -4.07
N LEU A 161 2.48 -23.11 -3.16
CA LEU A 161 3.55 -22.15 -3.43
C LEU A 161 4.50 -22.54 -4.57
N PRO A 162 4.91 -23.82 -4.74
CA PRO A 162 5.81 -24.21 -5.83
C PRO A 162 5.25 -23.92 -7.22
N ARG A 163 3.94 -24.01 -7.39
CA ARG A 163 3.24 -23.79 -8.67
C ARG A 163 3.47 -22.41 -9.28
N PHE A 164 3.73 -21.41 -8.43
CA PHE A 164 3.97 -20.04 -8.87
C PHE A 164 5.35 -19.90 -9.53
N ARG A 165 6.31 -20.74 -9.20
CA ARG A 165 7.59 -20.79 -9.90
C ARG A 165 7.42 -21.28 -11.33
N ASP A 166 6.44 -22.15 -11.57
CA ASP A 166 6.08 -22.71 -12.87
C ASP A 166 5.16 -21.78 -13.68
N GLY A 167 4.88 -20.59 -13.19
CA GLY A 167 4.13 -19.55 -13.89
C GLY A 167 2.63 -19.51 -13.58
N ALA A 168 2.15 -20.25 -12.58
CA ALA A 168 0.77 -20.10 -12.13
C ALA A 168 0.52 -18.65 -11.64
N ILE A 169 -0.64 -18.11 -11.98
CA ILE A 169 -1.07 -16.76 -11.58
C ILE A 169 -2.13 -16.89 -10.49
N SER A 170 -2.10 -15.99 -9.53
CA SER A 170 -3.07 -15.94 -8.44
C SER A 170 -3.81 -14.61 -8.36
N ALA A 171 -4.96 -14.65 -7.68
CA ALA A 171 -5.81 -13.49 -7.43
C ALA A 171 -6.37 -13.51 -6.00
N PHE A 172 -7.00 -12.39 -5.63
CA PHE A 172 -7.68 -12.21 -4.34
C PHE A 172 -9.08 -11.65 -4.58
N ALA A 173 -10.11 -12.40 -4.24
CA ALA A 173 -11.50 -12.11 -4.51
C ALA A 173 -12.23 -11.64 -3.24
N LEU A 174 -12.18 -10.32 -2.97
CA LEU A 174 -12.81 -9.67 -1.82
C LEU A 174 -14.06 -8.90 -2.22
N THR A 175 -13.93 -8.04 -3.24
CA THR A 175 -14.92 -7.01 -3.63
C THR A 175 -16.15 -7.61 -4.29
N GLU A 176 -17.32 -7.05 -3.99
CA GLU A 176 -18.61 -7.34 -4.62
C GLU A 176 -19.29 -6.04 -5.06
N ALA A 177 -20.37 -6.13 -5.83
CA ALA A 177 -21.11 -4.95 -6.30
C ALA A 177 -21.51 -3.98 -5.16
N ASN A 178 -21.84 -4.52 -3.99
CA ASN A 178 -22.26 -3.75 -2.81
C ASN A 178 -21.21 -3.77 -1.67
N ALA A 179 -20.01 -4.31 -1.89
CA ALA A 179 -18.97 -4.44 -0.88
C ALA A 179 -17.60 -4.03 -1.44
N GLY A 180 -17.29 -2.75 -1.36
CA GLY A 180 -15.98 -2.17 -1.71
C GLY A 180 -15.25 -1.67 -0.48
N SER A 181 -15.39 -0.38 -0.14
CA SER A 181 -14.80 0.22 1.06
C SER A 181 -15.34 -0.34 2.38
N ASP A 182 -16.52 -0.95 2.35
CA ASP A 182 -17.07 -1.75 3.45
C ASP A 182 -17.13 -3.23 3.07
N PRO A 183 -16.08 -4.02 3.28
CA PRO A 183 -16.05 -5.44 2.94
C PRO A 183 -16.99 -6.28 3.81
N ARG A 184 -17.50 -5.76 4.91
CA ARG A 184 -18.50 -6.46 5.75
C ARG A 184 -19.87 -6.55 5.08
N ALA A 185 -20.11 -5.74 4.06
CA ALA A 185 -21.35 -5.78 3.28
C ALA A 185 -21.40 -6.98 2.30
N MET A 186 -20.31 -7.74 2.13
CA MET A 186 -20.27 -8.89 1.20
C MET A 186 -21.37 -9.91 1.47
N THR A 187 -21.79 -10.59 0.41
CA THR A 187 -22.91 -11.54 0.41
C THR A 187 -22.54 -12.92 -0.10
N THR A 188 -21.41 -13.08 -0.81
CA THR A 188 -20.89 -14.40 -1.19
C THR A 188 -20.84 -15.29 0.04
N ALA A 189 -21.54 -16.43 0.00
CA ALA A 189 -21.70 -17.32 1.13
C ALA A 189 -20.91 -18.61 0.95
N ALA A 190 -20.43 -19.19 2.06
CA ALA A 190 -19.84 -20.51 2.12
C ALA A 190 -20.56 -21.33 3.20
N THR A 191 -21.29 -22.35 2.79
CA THR A 191 -22.07 -23.22 3.69
C THR A 191 -21.35 -24.54 3.86
N PRO A 192 -21.11 -25.01 5.10
CA PRO A 192 -20.51 -26.34 5.31
C PRO A 192 -21.47 -27.44 4.84
N THR A 193 -20.92 -28.54 4.31
CA THR A 193 -21.67 -29.76 3.99
C THR A 193 -22.08 -30.47 5.29
N GLU A 194 -23.07 -31.35 5.23
CA GLU A 194 -23.60 -32.07 6.41
C GLU A 194 -22.52 -32.90 7.11
N ASP A 195 -21.60 -33.49 6.38
CA ASP A 195 -20.45 -34.24 6.91
C ASP A 195 -19.30 -33.35 7.41
N GLY A 196 -19.39 -32.03 7.20
CA GLY A 196 -18.37 -31.06 7.59
C GLY A 196 -17.04 -31.18 6.86
N SER A 197 -16.95 -31.97 5.79
CA SER A 197 -15.72 -32.19 5.02
C SER A 197 -15.44 -31.09 3.99
N HIS A 198 -16.47 -30.38 3.55
CA HIS A 198 -16.39 -29.36 2.50
C HIS A 198 -17.21 -28.13 2.85
N TYR A 199 -16.97 -27.05 2.08
CA TYR A 199 -17.84 -25.88 1.99
C TYR A 199 -18.37 -25.73 0.57
N VAL A 200 -19.61 -25.28 0.45
CA VAL A 200 -20.25 -24.94 -0.82
C VAL A 200 -20.31 -23.43 -0.94
N ILE A 201 -19.60 -22.87 -1.93
CA ILE A 201 -19.51 -21.43 -2.15
C ILE A 201 -20.50 -21.01 -3.22
N ASN A 202 -21.31 -19.98 -2.91
CA ASN A 202 -22.27 -19.35 -3.82
C ASN A 202 -22.14 -17.83 -3.74
N GLY A 203 -22.09 -17.16 -4.90
CA GLY A 203 -22.03 -15.70 -4.99
C GLY A 203 -21.24 -15.18 -6.18
N GLU A 204 -20.94 -13.89 -6.15
CA GLU A 204 -20.24 -13.22 -7.24
C GLU A 204 -19.22 -12.22 -6.71
N LYS A 205 -18.03 -12.21 -7.30
CA LYS A 205 -16.96 -11.27 -7.02
C LYS A 205 -16.72 -10.35 -8.19
N LEU A 206 -16.52 -9.06 -7.87
CA LEU A 206 -16.34 -8.00 -8.84
C LEU A 206 -14.92 -7.41 -8.73
N TRP A 207 -14.37 -7.00 -9.87
CA TRP A 207 -13.04 -6.39 -9.99
C TRP A 207 -11.91 -7.24 -9.38
N CYS A 208 -12.02 -8.57 -9.58
CA CYS A 208 -10.97 -9.48 -9.15
C CYS A 208 -9.75 -9.34 -10.07
N THR A 209 -8.73 -8.63 -9.60
CA THR A 209 -7.47 -8.43 -10.34
C THR A 209 -6.78 -9.76 -10.56
N ASN A 210 -6.29 -10.02 -11.76
CA ASN A 210 -5.76 -11.29 -12.26
C ASN A 210 -6.82 -12.41 -12.40
N GLY A 211 -8.06 -12.22 -11.95
CA GLY A 211 -9.07 -13.27 -11.84
C GLY A 211 -9.43 -13.94 -13.15
N THR A 212 -9.30 -13.27 -14.30
CA THR A 212 -9.59 -13.88 -15.61
C THR A 212 -8.45 -14.75 -16.17
N LYS A 213 -7.28 -14.75 -15.53
CA LYS A 213 -6.08 -15.50 -15.92
C LYS A 213 -5.54 -16.37 -14.77
N ALA A 214 -6.08 -16.23 -13.57
CA ALA A 214 -5.62 -16.93 -12.38
C ALA A 214 -5.84 -18.45 -12.49
N ASN A 215 -4.94 -19.21 -11.86
CA ASN A 215 -5.08 -20.67 -11.67
C ASN A 215 -5.72 -20.97 -10.30
N VAL A 216 -5.38 -20.16 -9.29
CA VAL A 216 -5.89 -20.30 -7.93
C VAL A 216 -6.14 -18.91 -7.33
N ILE A 217 -7.22 -18.78 -6.57
CA ILE A 217 -7.61 -17.51 -5.94
C ILE A 217 -7.93 -17.68 -4.45
N VAL A 218 -7.73 -16.64 -3.67
CA VAL A 218 -8.31 -16.53 -2.33
C VAL A 218 -9.69 -15.91 -2.44
N VAL A 219 -10.72 -16.64 -2.03
CA VAL A 219 -12.11 -16.15 -1.99
C VAL A 219 -12.54 -15.86 -0.57
N MET A 220 -13.01 -14.64 -0.35
CA MET A 220 -13.60 -14.23 0.91
C MET A 220 -15.11 -14.52 0.86
N ALA A 221 -15.61 -15.31 1.80
CA ALA A 221 -17.03 -15.69 1.86
C ALA A 221 -17.58 -15.62 3.28
N VAL A 222 -18.89 -15.42 3.38
CA VAL A 222 -19.63 -15.40 4.65
C VAL A 222 -19.94 -16.83 5.05
N THR A 223 -19.43 -17.27 6.18
CA THR A 223 -19.77 -18.55 6.81
C THR A 223 -20.89 -18.35 7.86
N PRO A 224 -21.50 -19.46 8.37
CA PRO A 224 -22.59 -19.36 9.35
C PRO A 224 -22.23 -18.44 10.53
N PRO A 225 -23.15 -17.63 11.00
CA PRO A 225 -22.88 -16.65 12.04
C PRO A 225 -22.58 -17.34 13.38
N LYS A 226 -21.69 -16.73 14.16
CA LYS A 226 -21.36 -17.16 15.54
C LYS A 226 -22.09 -16.30 16.57
N ILE A 227 -22.59 -16.93 17.61
CA ILE A 227 -23.13 -16.18 18.75
C ILE A 227 -21.98 -15.77 19.68
N VAL A 228 -21.68 -14.49 19.69
CA VAL A 228 -20.65 -13.90 20.56
C VAL A 228 -21.33 -12.98 21.57
N ARG A 229 -21.29 -13.33 22.86
CA ARG A 229 -21.91 -12.57 23.97
C ARG A 229 -23.41 -12.32 23.73
N GLY A 230 -24.14 -13.36 23.29
CA GLY A 230 -25.58 -13.30 23.05
C GLY A 230 -26.03 -12.49 21.84
N LYS A 231 -25.09 -12.13 20.94
CA LYS A 231 -25.37 -11.47 19.67
C LYS A 231 -24.82 -12.28 18.53
N GLU A 232 -25.62 -12.42 17.49
CA GLU A 232 -25.21 -13.01 16.23
C GLU A 232 -24.17 -12.12 15.55
N ARG A 233 -23.01 -12.71 15.18
CA ARG A 233 -21.95 -12.04 14.45
C ARG A 233 -21.69 -12.74 13.14
N LYS A 234 -21.75 -11.96 12.06
CA LYS A 234 -21.35 -12.36 10.73
C LYS A 234 -19.88 -12.77 10.72
N GLN A 235 -19.58 -13.92 10.14
CA GLN A 235 -18.23 -14.42 9.97
C GLN A 235 -17.83 -14.29 8.50
N ILE A 236 -16.61 -13.83 8.26
CA ILE A 236 -15.99 -13.78 6.93
C ILE A 236 -14.79 -14.69 7.00
N THR A 237 -14.71 -15.64 6.08
CA THR A 237 -13.72 -16.71 6.03
C THR A 237 -13.02 -16.69 4.68
N ALA A 238 -11.74 -17.07 4.65
CA ALA A 238 -10.92 -17.12 3.44
C ALA A 238 -10.74 -18.57 2.96
N PHE A 239 -10.94 -18.79 1.66
CA PHE A 239 -10.81 -20.09 1.03
C PHE A 239 -9.88 -20.04 -0.19
N LEU A 240 -9.04 -21.05 -0.36
CA LEU A 240 -8.29 -21.31 -1.59
C LEU A 240 -9.20 -22.03 -2.57
N VAL A 241 -9.42 -21.42 -3.73
CA VAL A 241 -10.28 -21.95 -4.79
C VAL A 241 -9.47 -22.07 -6.06
N GLU A 242 -9.40 -23.29 -6.60
CA GLU A 242 -8.86 -23.55 -7.96
C GLU A 242 -9.86 -23.03 -8.98
N MET A 243 -9.38 -22.33 -10.02
CA MET A 243 -10.27 -21.72 -11.00
C MET A 243 -10.93 -22.72 -11.97
N ASP A 244 -10.41 -23.95 -12.04
CA ASP A 244 -10.99 -25.08 -12.79
C ASP A 244 -12.00 -25.90 -11.99
N THR A 245 -12.27 -25.52 -10.73
CA THR A 245 -13.29 -26.17 -9.89
C THR A 245 -14.67 -26.02 -10.53
N PRO A 246 -15.45 -27.10 -10.67
CA PRO A 246 -16.81 -27.04 -11.23
C PRO A 246 -17.68 -26.00 -10.50
N GLY A 247 -18.36 -25.15 -11.28
CA GLY A 247 -19.19 -24.05 -10.76
C GLY A 247 -18.47 -22.70 -10.64
N VAL A 248 -17.16 -22.64 -10.89
CA VAL A 248 -16.43 -21.37 -11.03
C VAL A 248 -16.52 -20.89 -12.47
N GLU A 249 -17.01 -19.66 -12.67
CA GLU A 249 -17.21 -19.08 -13.99
C GLU A 249 -16.68 -17.65 -14.05
N VAL A 250 -15.87 -17.32 -15.06
CA VAL A 250 -15.49 -15.95 -15.41
C VAL A 250 -16.57 -15.36 -16.30
N LEU A 251 -17.43 -14.51 -15.73
CA LEU A 251 -18.56 -13.91 -16.45
C LEU A 251 -18.14 -12.80 -17.40
N HIS A 252 -17.17 -12.00 -17.00
CA HIS A 252 -16.82 -10.80 -17.73
C HIS A 252 -15.40 -10.36 -17.41
N ARG A 253 -14.67 -9.94 -18.43
CA ARG A 253 -13.41 -9.20 -18.27
C ARG A 253 -13.70 -7.70 -18.26
N CYS A 254 -13.43 -7.03 -17.15
CA CYS A 254 -13.66 -5.60 -17.00
C CYS A 254 -12.68 -4.78 -17.85
N ARG A 255 -13.19 -3.78 -18.57
CA ARG A 255 -12.38 -2.87 -19.39
C ARG A 255 -12.31 -1.51 -18.69
N PHE A 256 -11.08 -0.99 -18.54
CA PHE A 256 -10.80 0.24 -17.81
C PHE A 256 -10.25 1.34 -18.70
N MET A 257 -10.24 2.58 -18.22
CA MET A 257 -9.65 3.72 -18.92
C MET A 257 -8.13 3.60 -19.08
N GLY A 258 -7.46 2.97 -18.12
CA GLY A 258 -6.05 2.61 -18.09
C GLY A 258 -5.89 1.17 -17.61
N LEU A 259 -4.66 0.66 -17.50
CA LEU A 259 -4.37 -0.74 -17.18
C LEU A 259 -5.18 -1.70 -18.07
N LYS A 260 -5.23 -1.44 -19.36
CA LYS A 260 -6.12 -2.15 -20.31
C LYS A 260 -5.82 -3.63 -20.43
N ALA A 261 -4.57 -4.04 -20.19
CA ALA A 261 -4.15 -5.44 -20.21
C ALA A 261 -4.26 -6.14 -18.84
N LEU A 262 -4.81 -5.47 -17.84
CA LEU A 262 -5.02 -6.11 -16.54
C LEU A 262 -6.14 -7.16 -16.65
N TYR A 263 -5.86 -8.38 -16.19
CA TYR A 263 -6.77 -9.52 -16.21
C TYR A 263 -7.80 -9.43 -15.08
N ASN A 264 -8.59 -8.37 -15.08
CA ASN A 264 -9.57 -8.07 -14.04
C ASN A 264 -10.97 -8.52 -14.47
N GLY A 265 -11.73 -9.16 -13.60
CA GLY A 265 -13.01 -9.73 -13.98
C GLY A 265 -14.06 -9.84 -12.90
N VAL A 266 -15.23 -10.26 -13.38
CA VAL A 266 -16.35 -10.72 -12.58
C VAL A 266 -16.30 -12.24 -12.54
N ILE A 267 -16.30 -12.82 -11.33
CA ILE A 267 -16.22 -14.26 -11.11
C ILE A 267 -17.45 -14.71 -10.34
N ARG A 268 -18.18 -15.67 -10.88
CA ARG A 268 -19.33 -16.31 -10.25
C ARG A 268 -18.96 -17.66 -9.69
N PHE A 269 -19.55 -17.97 -8.56
CA PHE A 269 -19.47 -19.25 -7.88
C PHE A 269 -20.89 -19.80 -7.75
N THR A 270 -21.15 -20.97 -8.34
CA THR A 270 -22.43 -21.67 -8.29
C THR A 270 -22.19 -23.09 -7.77
N ASP A 271 -22.60 -23.33 -6.53
CA ASP A 271 -22.44 -24.61 -5.83
C ASP A 271 -21.00 -25.15 -5.84
N VAL A 272 -20.02 -24.24 -5.74
CA VAL A 272 -18.59 -24.58 -5.78
C VAL A 272 -18.19 -25.29 -4.51
N LYS A 273 -17.90 -26.59 -4.61
CA LYS A 273 -17.54 -27.46 -3.49
C LYS A 273 -16.04 -27.40 -3.22
N ILE A 274 -15.65 -26.88 -2.05
CA ILE A 274 -14.26 -26.68 -1.64
C ILE A 274 -13.95 -27.53 -0.41
N PRO A 275 -12.85 -28.33 -0.42
CA PRO A 275 -12.42 -29.07 0.76
C PRO A 275 -12.14 -28.16 1.95
N LYS A 276 -12.46 -28.62 3.16
CA LYS A 276 -12.26 -27.84 4.39
C LYS A 276 -10.79 -27.45 4.62
N GLU A 277 -9.86 -28.28 4.19
CA GLU A 277 -8.41 -28.00 4.27
C GLU A 277 -7.95 -26.85 3.38
N ASN A 278 -8.77 -26.39 2.43
CA ASN A 278 -8.50 -25.17 1.66
C ASN A 278 -8.93 -23.88 2.37
N MET A 279 -9.51 -23.97 3.56
CA MET A 279 -9.75 -22.81 4.42
C MET A 279 -8.43 -22.30 5.01
N ILE A 280 -8.18 -21.00 4.91
CA ILE A 280 -7.00 -20.37 5.51
C ILE A 280 -7.38 -19.80 6.88
N LEU A 281 -6.67 -20.19 7.93
CA LEU A 281 -7.03 -19.92 9.33
C LEU A 281 -8.35 -20.59 9.73
N GLU A 282 -9.10 -19.95 10.64
CA GLU A 282 -10.37 -20.45 11.15
C GLU A 282 -11.56 -19.66 10.58
N GLU A 283 -12.77 -20.21 10.77
CA GLU A 283 -13.99 -19.48 10.44
C GLU A 283 -14.06 -18.13 11.16
N GLY A 284 -14.31 -17.07 10.37
CA GLY A 284 -14.42 -15.71 10.89
C GLY A 284 -13.12 -14.92 10.91
N ASP A 285 -11.98 -15.53 10.62
CA ASP A 285 -10.66 -14.88 10.56
C ASP A 285 -10.33 -14.23 9.21
N GLY A 286 -11.16 -14.42 8.21
CA GLY A 286 -10.88 -13.96 6.84
C GLY A 286 -10.68 -12.45 6.74
N LEU A 287 -11.48 -11.63 7.44
CA LEU A 287 -11.30 -10.19 7.39
C LEU A 287 -9.96 -9.77 8.02
N ARG A 288 -9.55 -10.40 9.12
CA ARG A 288 -8.23 -10.21 9.75
C ARG A 288 -7.11 -10.57 8.78
N LEU A 289 -7.23 -11.72 8.11
CA LEU A 289 -6.31 -12.14 7.06
C LEU A 289 -6.20 -11.10 5.94
N ALA A 290 -7.35 -10.65 5.39
CA ALA A 290 -7.38 -9.68 4.30
C ALA A 290 -6.66 -8.37 4.67
N LEU A 291 -6.93 -7.84 5.88
CA LEU A 291 -6.36 -6.58 6.32
C LEU A 291 -4.84 -6.65 6.54
N LYS A 292 -4.36 -7.75 7.13
CA LYS A 292 -2.92 -7.97 7.33
C LYS A 292 -2.20 -8.15 5.99
N THR A 293 -2.78 -8.91 5.08
CA THR A 293 -2.26 -9.09 3.72
C THR A 293 -2.17 -7.75 2.97
N LEU A 294 -3.22 -6.92 3.04
CA LEU A 294 -3.25 -5.60 2.42
C LEU A 294 -2.20 -4.63 2.98
N ASN A 295 -1.78 -4.75 4.24
CA ASN A 295 -0.70 -3.91 4.79
C ASN A 295 0.62 -4.14 4.02
N THR A 296 0.93 -5.38 3.68
CA THR A 296 2.11 -5.70 2.85
C THR A 296 1.91 -5.27 1.39
N GLY A 297 0.70 -5.44 0.86
CA GLY A 297 0.33 -4.99 -0.50
C GLY A 297 0.57 -3.50 -0.71
N ARG A 298 0.25 -2.67 0.28
CA ARG A 298 0.45 -1.21 0.25
C ARG A 298 1.91 -0.76 0.10
N LEU A 299 2.89 -1.64 0.30
CA LEU A 299 4.32 -1.31 0.09
C LEU A 299 4.74 -1.41 -1.37
N SER A 300 4.04 -2.19 -2.19
CA SER A 300 4.41 -2.46 -3.58
C SER A 300 4.06 -1.31 -4.54
N ILE A 301 2.86 -0.74 -4.39
CA ILE A 301 2.39 0.37 -5.22
C ILE A 301 3.33 1.59 -5.14
N PRO A 302 3.77 2.05 -3.95
CA PRO A 302 4.71 3.16 -3.83
C PRO A 302 6.00 2.99 -4.64
N ALA A 303 6.55 1.78 -4.65
CA ALA A 303 7.76 1.48 -5.44
C ALA A 303 7.49 1.60 -6.94
N GLY A 304 6.41 0.98 -7.43
CA GLY A 304 6.04 1.01 -8.85
C GLY A 304 5.79 2.43 -9.37
N VAL A 305 5.00 3.23 -8.66
CA VAL A 305 4.72 4.61 -9.07
C VAL A 305 5.96 5.51 -8.97
N THR A 306 6.91 5.21 -8.07
CA THR A 306 8.19 5.93 -8.01
C THR A 306 9.06 5.62 -9.22
N GLY A 307 9.07 4.37 -9.71
CA GLY A 307 9.75 4.00 -10.96
C GLY A 307 9.24 4.80 -12.15
N SER A 308 7.92 4.87 -12.31
CA SER A 308 7.26 5.71 -13.33
C SER A 308 7.61 7.20 -13.16
N SER A 309 7.67 7.71 -11.93
CA SER A 309 8.04 9.10 -11.65
C SER A 309 9.48 9.43 -12.06
N LYS A 310 10.43 8.53 -11.81
CA LYS A 310 11.83 8.68 -12.25
C LYS A 310 11.94 8.68 -13.77
N TRP A 311 11.16 7.83 -14.44
CA TRP A 311 11.10 7.85 -15.89
C TRP A 311 10.55 9.18 -16.42
N CYS A 312 9.47 9.70 -15.85
CA CYS A 312 8.91 11.02 -16.19
C CYS A 312 9.92 12.16 -15.97
N MET A 313 10.67 12.12 -14.87
CA MET A 313 11.73 13.10 -14.59
C MET A 313 12.81 13.08 -15.69
N LYS A 314 13.26 11.89 -16.13
CA LYS A 314 14.21 11.72 -17.25
C LYS A 314 13.67 12.32 -18.55
N ILE A 315 12.41 12.04 -18.88
CA ILE A 315 11.75 12.56 -20.08
C ILE A 315 11.57 14.08 -20.01
N ASN A 316 11.13 14.63 -18.89
CA ASN A 316 10.99 16.06 -18.68
C ASN A 316 12.33 16.79 -18.83
N ARG A 317 13.39 16.28 -18.21
CA ARG A 317 14.75 16.83 -18.35
C ARG A 317 15.20 16.88 -19.83
N LYS A 318 15.03 15.77 -20.57
CA LYS A 318 15.37 15.71 -22.01
C LYS A 318 14.55 16.74 -22.82
N TRP A 319 13.24 16.77 -22.57
CA TRP A 319 12.33 17.63 -23.31
C TRP A 319 12.54 19.12 -23.05
N THR A 320 12.65 19.53 -21.79
CA THR A 320 12.76 20.94 -21.42
C THR A 320 14.07 21.57 -21.85
N ASN A 321 15.14 20.78 -22.02
CA ASN A 321 16.40 21.23 -22.61
C ASN A 321 16.36 21.31 -24.13
N LYS A 322 15.56 20.45 -24.80
CA LYS A 322 15.48 20.38 -26.26
C LYS A 322 14.47 21.36 -26.85
N ARG A 323 13.34 21.56 -26.19
CA ARG A 323 12.23 22.38 -26.68
C ARG A 323 12.52 23.87 -26.48
N VAL A 324 12.65 24.63 -27.57
CA VAL A 324 12.86 26.07 -27.52
C VAL A 324 11.56 26.80 -27.82
N GLN A 325 11.20 27.78 -26.98
CA GLN A 325 10.12 28.75 -27.20
C GLN A 325 10.56 30.12 -26.70
N TRP A 326 10.16 31.16 -27.41
CA TRP A 326 10.60 32.55 -27.18
C TRP A 326 12.13 32.70 -27.08
N GLY A 327 12.87 31.94 -27.91
CA GLY A 327 14.31 32.03 -28.04
C GLY A 327 15.14 31.23 -27.00
N HIS A 328 14.50 30.57 -26.03
CA HIS A 328 15.18 29.82 -24.97
C HIS A 328 14.61 28.40 -24.81
N PRO A 329 15.41 27.46 -24.35
CA PRO A 329 14.90 26.17 -23.86
C PRO A 329 13.77 26.39 -22.84
N ILE A 330 12.67 25.63 -22.93
CA ILE A 330 11.53 25.86 -22.04
C ILE A 330 11.88 25.63 -20.57
N GLY A 331 12.93 24.85 -20.25
CA GLY A 331 13.43 24.64 -18.91
C GLY A 331 14.02 25.88 -18.23
N GLU A 332 14.40 26.89 -18.99
CA GLU A 332 14.90 28.18 -18.49
C GLU A 332 13.79 29.15 -18.08
N HIS A 333 12.55 28.89 -18.51
CA HIS A 333 11.41 29.68 -18.05
C HIS A 333 11.05 29.33 -16.61
N GLU A 334 10.96 30.31 -15.74
CA GLU A 334 10.77 30.15 -14.28
C GLU A 334 9.60 29.21 -13.93
N THR A 335 8.49 29.33 -14.62
CA THR A 335 7.31 28.47 -14.37
C THR A 335 7.61 27.00 -14.66
N ILE A 336 8.35 26.70 -15.72
CA ILE A 336 8.73 25.32 -16.07
C ILE A 336 9.82 24.83 -15.12
N ALA A 337 10.82 25.64 -14.81
CA ALA A 337 11.86 25.34 -13.84
C ALA A 337 11.25 24.99 -12.46
N GLY A 338 10.27 25.79 -12.01
CA GLY A 338 9.54 25.51 -10.77
C GLY A 338 8.79 24.16 -10.77
N LYS A 339 8.14 23.80 -11.90
CA LYS A 339 7.51 22.50 -12.07
C LYS A 339 8.53 21.36 -12.02
N GLN A 340 9.68 21.51 -12.67
CA GLN A 340 10.77 20.52 -12.66
C GLN A 340 11.35 20.34 -11.27
N ALA A 341 11.58 21.42 -10.52
CA ALA A 341 12.06 21.37 -9.15
C ALA A 341 11.09 20.60 -8.23
N LYS A 342 9.77 20.85 -8.38
CA LYS A 342 8.75 20.09 -7.64
C LYS A 342 8.76 18.60 -8.03
N ILE A 343 8.79 18.28 -9.31
CA ILE A 343 8.87 16.89 -9.80
C ILE A 343 10.09 16.18 -9.21
N ALA A 344 11.26 16.82 -9.21
CA ALA A 344 12.48 16.23 -8.69
C ALA A 344 12.39 16.01 -7.17
N SER A 345 11.93 16.99 -6.40
CA SER A 345 11.80 16.90 -4.94
C SER A 345 10.77 15.84 -4.52
N ASP A 346 9.61 15.80 -5.18
CA ASP A 346 8.58 14.82 -4.88
C ASP A 346 9.06 13.38 -5.21
N THR A 347 9.71 13.21 -6.37
CA THR A 347 10.26 11.90 -6.77
C THR A 347 11.32 11.41 -5.79
N PHE A 348 12.17 12.31 -5.30
CA PHE A 348 13.19 11.98 -4.30
C PHE A 348 12.55 11.58 -2.95
N ALA A 349 11.53 12.33 -2.51
CA ALA A 349 10.78 12.00 -1.31
C ALA A 349 10.07 10.65 -1.44
N MET A 350 9.42 10.38 -2.58
CA MET A 350 8.77 9.10 -2.87
C MET A 350 9.77 7.94 -2.82
N ASP A 351 10.99 8.13 -3.36
CA ASP A 351 12.05 7.11 -3.36
C ASP A 351 12.51 6.78 -1.93
N ALA A 352 12.69 7.79 -1.10
CA ALA A 352 13.06 7.61 0.30
C ALA A 352 11.95 6.90 1.09
N VAL A 353 10.69 7.30 0.90
CA VAL A 353 9.54 6.75 1.64
C VAL A 353 9.36 5.26 1.39
N TRP A 354 9.33 4.80 0.13
CA TRP A 354 9.13 3.38 -0.13
C TRP A 354 10.35 2.53 0.30
N LYS A 355 11.57 3.04 0.19
CA LYS A 355 12.78 2.34 0.63
C LYS A 355 12.77 2.12 2.14
N VAL A 356 12.51 3.16 2.93
CA VAL A 356 12.42 3.04 4.39
C VAL A 356 11.32 2.05 4.78
N ALA A 357 10.12 2.22 4.25
CA ALA A 357 9.00 1.35 4.59
C ALA A 357 9.27 -0.12 4.23
N SER A 358 9.96 -0.37 3.10
CA SER A 358 10.35 -1.72 2.67
C SER A 358 11.42 -2.33 3.57
N THR A 359 12.46 -1.56 3.91
CA THR A 359 13.53 -2.04 4.81
C THR A 359 13.00 -2.32 6.22
N MET A 360 12.09 -1.49 6.70
CA MET A 360 11.41 -1.76 7.98
C MET A 360 10.55 -3.02 7.92
N ALA A 361 9.92 -3.31 6.77
CA ALA A 361 9.13 -4.53 6.58
C ALA A 361 9.97 -5.81 6.57
N ASP A 362 11.20 -5.76 6.05
CA ASP A 362 12.15 -6.88 6.12
C ASP A 362 12.62 -7.14 7.56
N ASN A 363 12.63 -6.10 8.39
CA ASN A 363 12.86 -6.23 9.82
C ASN A 363 11.53 -6.43 10.56
N LYS A 364 11.14 -7.68 10.79
CA LYS A 364 9.85 -8.09 11.37
C LYS A 364 9.54 -7.52 12.78
N HIS A 365 10.46 -6.76 13.36
CA HIS A 365 10.27 -6.15 14.69
C HIS A 365 9.64 -4.76 14.66
N PHE A 366 9.41 -4.18 13.47
CA PHE A 366 8.81 -2.86 13.31
C PHE A 366 7.31 -2.91 13.03
N ASP A 367 6.56 -2.02 13.68
CA ASP A 367 5.19 -1.72 13.24
C ASP A 367 5.22 -0.83 12.00
N ILE A 368 4.87 -1.42 10.85
CA ILE A 368 4.92 -0.75 9.54
C ILE A 368 3.55 -0.27 9.04
N ARG A 369 2.49 -0.45 9.82
CA ARG A 369 1.12 -0.19 9.34
C ARG A 369 0.90 1.25 8.90
N LEU A 370 1.39 2.21 9.69
CA LEU A 370 1.32 3.63 9.34
C LEU A 370 2.28 3.98 8.21
N GLU A 371 3.51 3.49 8.25
CA GLU A 371 4.50 3.69 7.19
C GLU A 371 3.98 3.21 5.83
N ALA A 372 3.41 2.00 5.77
CA ALA A 372 2.84 1.46 4.55
C ALA A 372 1.63 2.28 4.03
N ALA A 373 0.76 2.71 4.94
CA ALA A 373 -0.41 3.52 4.58
C ALA A 373 -0.01 4.92 4.11
N ILE A 374 0.94 5.56 4.78
CA ILE A 374 1.49 6.87 4.40
C ILE A 374 2.25 6.77 3.08
N ALA A 375 3.08 5.74 2.91
CA ALA A 375 3.78 5.51 1.66
C ALA A 375 2.80 5.37 0.49
N LYS A 376 1.74 4.57 0.65
CA LYS A 376 0.71 4.41 -0.38
C LYS A 376 0.01 5.73 -0.67
N LEU A 377 -0.46 6.45 0.34
CA LEU A 377 -1.18 7.71 0.16
C LEU A 377 -0.29 8.77 -0.50
N PHE A 378 0.88 9.04 0.08
CA PHE A 378 1.79 10.08 -0.39
C PHE A 378 2.29 9.80 -1.82
N ASN A 379 2.86 8.60 -2.06
CA ASN A 379 3.46 8.31 -3.35
C ASN A 379 2.44 8.28 -4.48
N THR A 380 1.22 7.77 -4.25
CA THR A 380 0.21 7.72 -5.31
C THR A 380 -0.37 9.08 -5.65
N VAL A 381 -0.58 9.95 -4.66
CA VAL A 381 -1.05 11.33 -4.87
C VAL A 381 0.03 12.16 -5.56
N ALA A 382 1.26 12.14 -5.04
CA ALA A 382 2.39 12.88 -5.63
C ALA A 382 2.67 12.42 -7.08
N HIS A 383 2.62 11.10 -7.34
CA HIS A 383 2.78 10.56 -8.68
C HIS A 383 1.71 11.06 -9.65
N TYR A 384 0.44 11.04 -9.26
CA TYR A 384 -0.65 11.48 -10.12
C TYR A 384 -0.53 12.98 -10.45
N GLU A 385 -0.18 13.82 -9.48
CA GLU A 385 0.10 15.24 -9.70
C GLU A 385 1.32 15.45 -10.61
N LEU A 386 2.39 14.67 -10.40
CA LEU A 386 3.59 14.70 -11.23
C LEU A 386 3.29 14.37 -12.69
N LEU A 387 2.45 13.37 -12.95
CA LEU A 387 2.03 13.02 -14.31
C LEU A 387 1.25 14.14 -14.99
N GLN A 388 0.35 14.81 -14.26
CA GLN A 388 -0.36 15.98 -14.78
C GLN A 388 0.63 17.11 -15.14
N GLN A 389 1.64 17.38 -14.29
CA GLN A 389 2.67 18.36 -14.61
C GLN A 389 3.54 17.94 -15.80
N THR A 390 3.88 16.65 -15.91
CA THR A 390 4.63 16.11 -17.05
C THR A 390 3.85 16.26 -18.35
N LEU A 391 2.57 15.94 -18.36
CA LEU A 391 1.68 16.15 -19.50
C LEU A 391 1.65 17.64 -19.89
N GLN A 392 1.49 18.53 -18.91
CA GLN A 392 1.46 19.97 -19.11
C GLN A 392 2.78 20.52 -19.69
N ILE A 393 3.94 20.06 -19.19
CA ILE A 393 5.27 20.43 -19.72
C ILE A 393 5.45 19.97 -21.17
N ARG A 394 4.93 18.80 -21.51
CA ARG A 394 4.98 18.28 -22.88
C ARG A 394 3.99 18.96 -23.83
N GLY A 395 2.97 19.63 -23.29
CA GLY A 395 1.92 20.29 -24.07
C GLY A 395 1.13 19.30 -24.93
N GLY A 396 0.80 19.66 -26.17
CA GLY A 396 0.07 18.78 -27.10
C GLY A 396 0.66 17.37 -27.25
N ARG A 397 1.99 17.26 -27.19
CA ARG A 397 2.70 15.97 -27.24
C ARG A 397 2.51 15.10 -25.99
N GLY A 398 2.14 15.69 -24.88
CA GLY A 398 1.77 14.93 -23.68
C GLY A 398 0.37 14.36 -23.75
N PHE A 399 -0.51 15.01 -24.50
CA PHE A 399 -1.91 14.61 -24.68
C PHE A 399 -2.12 13.66 -25.86
N GLU A 400 -1.22 13.68 -26.85
CA GLU A 400 -1.23 12.84 -28.03
C GLU A 400 -0.70 11.43 -27.70
N THR A 401 -1.31 10.40 -28.31
CA THR A 401 -0.88 9.00 -28.11
C THR A 401 0.49 8.74 -28.75
N ALA A 402 1.23 7.77 -28.21
CA ALA A 402 2.55 7.40 -28.73
C ALA A 402 2.50 6.97 -30.21
N ASP A 403 1.48 6.22 -30.61
CA ASP A 403 1.30 5.74 -31.98
C ASP A 403 1.05 6.92 -32.94
N SER A 404 0.24 7.90 -32.56
CA SER A 404 0.02 9.11 -33.32
C SER A 404 1.30 9.96 -33.50
N LEU A 405 2.09 10.09 -32.41
CA LEU A 405 3.39 10.76 -32.47
C LEU A 405 4.34 10.07 -33.46
N ARG A 406 4.45 8.74 -33.41
CA ARG A 406 5.29 7.96 -34.35
C ARG A 406 4.83 8.08 -35.80
N ALA A 407 3.51 8.04 -36.03
CA ALA A 407 2.93 8.13 -37.36
C ALA A 407 3.31 9.43 -38.09
N ARG A 408 3.62 10.52 -37.38
CA ARG A 408 4.09 11.77 -37.92
C ARG A 408 5.59 12.04 -37.73
N GLY A 409 6.38 11.00 -37.38
CA GLY A 409 7.84 11.06 -37.30
C GLY A 409 8.42 11.61 -36.00
N GLU A 410 7.63 11.69 -34.93
CA GLU A 410 8.11 12.08 -33.60
C GLU A 410 8.35 10.87 -32.66
N GLU A 411 9.10 11.12 -31.59
CA GLU A 411 9.34 10.11 -30.55
C GLU A 411 8.02 9.80 -29.82
N GLY A 412 7.56 8.55 -29.89
CA GLY A 412 6.33 8.09 -29.23
C GLY A 412 6.50 7.96 -27.73
N ILE A 413 6.16 8.99 -26.96
CA ILE A 413 6.24 9.01 -25.50
C ILE A 413 4.81 9.09 -24.94
N ALA A 414 4.31 8.00 -24.38
CA ALA A 414 2.93 7.80 -23.95
C ALA A 414 2.63 8.37 -22.56
N ILE A 415 2.74 9.70 -22.38
CA ILE A 415 2.43 10.33 -21.07
C ILE A 415 0.94 10.19 -20.74
N GLU A 416 0.06 10.30 -21.73
CA GLU A 416 -1.38 10.14 -21.55
C GLU A 416 -1.74 8.74 -21.05
N ARG A 417 -1.05 7.68 -21.53
CA ARG A 417 -1.22 6.31 -21.04
C ARG A 417 -0.85 6.20 -19.56
N LEU A 418 0.32 6.74 -19.17
CA LEU A 418 0.74 6.72 -17.77
C LEU A 418 -0.27 7.42 -16.85
N LEU A 419 -0.85 8.54 -17.31
CA LEU A 419 -1.88 9.25 -16.56
C LEU A 419 -3.15 8.41 -16.40
N ARG A 420 -3.60 7.73 -17.46
CA ARG A 420 -4.74 6.79 -17.41
C ARG A 420 -4.47 5.63 -16.47
N ASP A 421 -3.30 5.00 -16.56
CA ASP A 421 -2.89 3.86 -15.76
C ASP A 421 -2.76 4.22 -14.28
N SER A 422 -2.25 5.42 -13.99
CA SER A 422 -1.98 5.85 -12.62
C SER A 422 -3.24 6.19 -11.81
N ARG A 423 -4.36 6.55 -12.49
CA ARG A 423 -5.57 7.04 -11.81
C ARG A 423 -6.15 6.05 -10.81
N VAL A 424 -6.08 4.77 -11.12
CA VAL A 424 -6.61 3.71 -10.25
C VAL A 424 -5.82 3.55 -8.96
N ASN A 425 -4.55 3.96 -8.92
CA ASN A 425 -3.72 3.90 -7.70
C ASN A 425 -4.29 4.73 -6.54
N LEU A 426 -5.14 5.71 -6.82
CA LEU A 426 -5.87 6.49 -5.82
C LEU A 426 -7.16 5.81 -5.34
N ILE A 427 -7.56 4.70 -5.98
CA ILE A 427 -8.85 4.02 -5.76
C ILE A 427 -8.66 2.65 -5.12
N PHE A 428 -7.86 1.76 -5.73
CA PHE A 428 -7.72 0.38 -5.27
C PHE A 428 -6.80 0.24 -4.06
N GLU A 429 -6.82 -0.91 -3.40
CA GLU A 429 -6.08 -1.23 -2.16
C GLU A 429 -6.28 -0.19 -1.04
N GLY A 430 -7.51 0.31 -0.96
CA GLY A 430 -7.90 1.42 -0.09
C GLY A 430 -7.80 2.76 -0.81
N SER A 431 -8.95 3.39 -1.08
CA SER A 431 -8.98 4.73 -1.68
C SER A 431 -8.24 5.75 -0.80
N SER A 432 -7.85 6.88 -1.39
CA SER A 432 -7.20 7.95 -0.63
C SER A 432 -8.00 8.36 0.59
N GLU A 433 -9.33 8.39 0.51
CA GLU A 433 -10.24 8.70 1.62
C GLU A 433 -10.16 7.62 2.73
N ILE A 434 -10.15 6.34 2.34
CA ILE A 434 -10.01 5.24 3.30
C ILE A 434 -8.62 5.25 3.94
N MET A 435 -7.56 5.60 3.19
CA MET A 435 -6.22 5.77 3.77
C MET A 435 -6.18 6.89 4.79
N HIS A 436 -6.83 8.03 4.54
CA HIS A 436 -6.95 9.11 5.53
C HIS A 436 -7.62 8.63 6.81
N LEU A 437 -8.73 7.90 6.72
CA LEU A 437 -9.42 7.36 7.90
C LEU A 437 -8.55 6.33 8.66
N PHE A 438 -7.86 5.47 7.93
CA PHE A 438 -6.98 4.46 8.51
C PHE A 438 -5.79 5.10 9.24
N ILE A 439 -5.07 6.02 8.58
CA ILE A 439 -3.93 6.74 9.17
C ILE A 439 -4.38 7.52 10.41
N ALA A 440 -5.51 8.21 10.33
CA ALA A 440 -6.06 8.95 11.46
C ALA A 440 -6.38 8.02 12.64
N ARG A 441 -6.98 6.86 12.38
CA ARG A 441 -7.29 5.87 13.42
C ARG A 441 -6.02 5.38 14.13
N GLU A 442 -5.01 5.03 13.36
CA GLU A 442 -3.73 4.57 13.90
C GLU A 442 -2.98 5.70 14.62
N ALA A 443 -3.01 6.92 14.09
CA ALA A 443 -2.45 8.10 14.73
C ALA A 443 -3.10 8.42 16.09
N LEU A 444 -4.37 8.10 16.25
CA LEU A 444 -5.14 8.26 17.49
C LEU A 444 -4.95 7.09 18.47
N ASP A 445 -4.29 6.02 18.07
CA ASP A 445 -4.23 4.77 18.84
C ASP A 445 -3.67 4.97 20.25
N PHE A 446 -2.62 5.77 20.40
CA PHE A 446 -2.08 6.14 21.70
C PHE A 446 -3.18 6.65 22.67
N HIS A 447 -4.02 7.57 22.20
CA HIS A 447 -5.11 8.12 23.00
C HIS A 447 -6.22 7.10 23.23
N LEU A 448 -6.58 6.34 22.21
CA LEU A 448 -7.65 5.36 22.27
C LEU A 448 -7.34 4.22 23.23
N GLN A 449 -6.09 3.78 23.33
CA GLN A 449 -5.66 2.77 24.29
C GLN A 449 -5.82 3.24 25.73
N HIS A 450 -5.46 4.48 26.03
CA HIS A 450 -5.52 5.01 27.39
C HIS A 450 -6.93 5.41 27.83
N ILE A 451 -7.74 5.94 26.93
CA ILE A 451 -9.13 6.33 27.20
C ILE A 451 -10.07 5.12 27.14
N GLY A 452 -9.78 4.13 26.29
CA GLY A 452 -10.65 2.97 26.02
C GLY A 452 -10.97 2.13 27.24
N ALA A 453 -10.03 2.01 28.17
CA ALA A 453 -10.23 1.28 29.41
C ALA A 453 -11.37 1.84 30.29
N LEU A 454 -11.62 3.16 30.21
CA LEU A 454 -12.69 3.84 30.95
C LEU A 454 -14.10 3.46 30.46
N PHE A 455 -14.22 3.10 29.18
CA PHE A 455 -15.48 2.87 28.51
C PHE A 455 -15.77 1.37 28.25
N LYS A 456 -14.88 0.47 28.70
CA LYS A 456 -15.12 -0.97 28.54
C LYS A 456 -16.37 -1.39 29.33
N PRO A 457 -17.35 -2.03 28.69
CA PRO A 457 -18.51 -2.60 29.38
C PRO A 457 -18.08 -3.71 30.36
N GLY A 458 -18.74 -3.78 31.50
CA GLY A 458 -18.47 -4.81 32.51
C GLY A 458 -17.30 -4.54 33.47
N VAL A 459 -16.61 -3.40 33.32
CA VAL A 459 -15.58 -2.97 34.28
C VAL A 459 -16.26 -2.37 35.52
N SER A 460 -15.89 -2.84 36.69
CA SER A 460 -16.36 -2.33 38.01
C SER A 460 -16.01 -0.85 38.19
N LEU A 461 -16.71 -0.17 39.08
CA LEU A 461 -16.44 1.25 39.39
C LEU A 461 -14.97 1.44 39.86
N GLY A 462 -14.46 0.56 40.71
CA GLY A 462 -13.05 0.59 41.12
C GLY A 462 -12.08 0.41 39.94
N GLY A 463 -12.40 -0.46 38.98
CA GLY A 463 -11.62 -0.65 37.77
C GLY A 463 -11.62 0.60 36.86
N LYS A 464 -12.75 1.32 36.79
CA LYS A 464 -12.84 2.60 36.07
C LYS A 464 -12.02 3.71 36.74
N ILE A 465 -12.06 3.80 38.06
CA ILE A 465 -11.24 4.76 38.83
C ILE A 465 -9.76 4.49 38.59
N MET A 466 -9.33 3.22 38.66
CA MET A 466 -7.94 2.85 38.41
C MET A 466 -7.51 3.19 36.96
N ALA A 467 -8.36 2.91 35.98
CA ALA A 467 -8.11 3.27 34.59
C ALA A 467 -8.01 4.79 34.41
N PHE A 468 -8.85 5.55 35.10
CA PHE A 468 -8.78 7.04 35.11
C PHE A 468 -7.48 7.55 35.70
N LEU A 469 -7.06 7.04 36.84
CA LEU A 469 -5.79 7.41 37.48
C LEU A 469 -4.59 7.08 36.59
N LYS A 470 -4.59 5.90 35.94
CA LYS A 470 -3.56 5.51 34.99
C LYS A 470 -3.52 6.45 33.78
N MET A 471 -4.67 6.80 33.22
CA MET A 471 -4.80 7.77 32.13
C MET A 471 -4.26 9.15 32.56
N MET A 472 -4.67 9.65 33.72
CA MET A 472 -4.20 10.94 34.24
C MET A 472 -2.68 10.97 34.41
N LYS A 473 -2.08 9.90 34.95
CA LYS A 473 -0.62 9.76 35.06
C LYS A 473 0.07 9.86 33.70
N VAL A 474 -0.43 9.16 32.69
CA VAL A 474 0.14 9.20 31.33
C VAL A 474 0.07 10.61 30.75
N TYR A 475 -1.07 11.26 30.81
CA TYR A 475 -1.23 12.61 30.26
C TYR A 475 -0.48 13.68 31.05
N ALA A 476 -0.38 13.56 32.37
CA ALA A 476 0.40 14.46 33.21
C ALA A 476 1.90 14.40 32.88
N LEU A 477 2.41 13.24 32.47
CA LEU A 477 3.81 13.09 32.05
C LEU A 477 4.02 13.48 30.59
N TRP A 478 3.10 13.12 29.70
CA TRP A 478 3.24 13.31 28.26
C TRP A 478 2.94 14.76 27.81
N TYR A 479 1.81 15.35 28.25
CA TYR A 479 1.35 16.64 27.74
C TYR A 479 2.34 17.80 27.98
N PRO A 480 3.01 17.94 29.16
CA PRO A 480 4.02 18.96 29.36
C PRO A 480 5.21 18.87 28.38
N THR A 481 5.58 17.65 27.96
CA THR A 481 6.70 17.46 27.02
C THR A 481 6.47 18.13 25.67
N LEU A 482 5.22 18.30 25.29
CA LEU A 482 4.84 18.97 24.05
C LEU A 482 5.11 20.49 24.07
N TRP A 483 5.28 21.08 25.25
CA TRP A 483 5.56 22.51 25.45
C TRP A 483 7.05 22.80 25.61
N ILE A 484 7.86 21.77 25.85
CA ILE A 484 9.32 21.93 25.97
C ILE A 484 9.87 22.34 24.59
N PRO A 485 10.61 23.47 24.51
CA PRO A 485 11.22 23.92 23.27
C PRO A 485 12.13 22.85 22.66
N VAL A 486 12.16 22.77 21.33
CA VAL A 486 13.15 21.95 20.62
C VAL A 486 14.46 22.71 20.63
N LEU A 487 15.41 22.25 21.45
CA LEU A 487 16.71 22.90 21.65
C LEU A 487 17.57 22.86 20.37
N SER A 488 18.46 23.88 20.25
CA SER A 488 19.43 23.97 19.16
C SER A 488 20.65 23.12 19.50
N GLY A 489 20.72 21.91 19.00
CA GLY A 489 21.92 21.05 19.09
C GLY A 489 22.06 20.22 17.84
N SER A 490 23.32 19.92 17.45
CA SER A 490 23.61 18.89 16.44
C SER A 490 23.39 17.55 17.10
N GLN A 491 22.23 16.95 16.90
CA GLN A 491 21.91 15.66 17.53
C GLN A 491 22.48 14.45 16.78
N PHE A 492 22.96 14.62 15.53
CA PHE A 492 23.21 13.47 14.66
C PHE A 492 24.44 13.62 13.73
N GLY A 493 25.38 14.53 14.01
CA GLY A 493 26.52 14.76 13.11
C GLY A 493 26.13 15.35 11.74
N MET A 494 24.89 15.79 11.60
CA MET A 494 24.35 16.34 10.35
C MET A 494 24.79 17.78 10.11
N ASP A 495 24.79 18.18 8.84
CA ASP A 495 24.93 19.57 8.43
C ASP A 495 23.94 20.51 9.16
N ALA A 496 24.34 21.75 9.39
CA ALA A 496 23.54 22.76 10.11
C ALA A 496 22.19 23.05 9.43
N ARG A 497 22.12 22.94 8.09
CA ARG A 497 20.88 23.13 7.32
C ARG A 497 19.91 21.96 7.58
N LEU A 498 20.42 20.74 7.51
CA LEU A 498 19.63 19.53 7.81
C LEU A 498 19.10 19.60 9.25
N ASN A 499 19.94 19.92 10.23
CA ASN A 499 19.52 20.08 11.62
C ASN A 499 18.41 21.14 11.80
N ARG A 500 18.42 22.23 11.02
CA ARG A 500 17.35 23.24 11.05
C ARG A 500 16.02 22.64 10.61
N HIS A 501 16.04 21.87 9.54
CA HIS A 501 14.85 21.21 9.02
C HIS A 501 14.30 20.16 9.99
N MET A 502 15.17 19.38 10.59
CA MET A 502 14.78 18.36 11.58
C MET A 502 14.14 19.00 12.82
N ARG A 503 14.64 20.13 13.29
CA ARG A 503 13.99 20.92 14.36
C ARG A 503 12.62 21.44 13.94
N THR A 504 12.43 21.75 12.66
CA THR A 504 11.13 22.15 12.13
C THR A 504 10.14 21.00 12.18
N VAL A 505 10.54 19.80 11.77
CA VAL A 505 9.72 18.58 11.90
C VAL A 505 9.32 18.34 13.37
N ALA A 506 10.27 18.42 14.29
CA ALA A 506 9.99 18.22 15.71
C ALA A 506 9.02 19.27 16.29
N ARG A 507 9.13 20.54 15.86
CA ARG A 507 8.18 21.59 16.24
C ARG A 507 6.78 21.35 15.68
N ILE A 508 6.68 20.96 14.40
CA ILE A 508 5.41 20.63 13.75
C ILE A 508 4.78 19.44 14.46
N SER A 509 5.52 18.37 14.72
CA SER A 509 5.07 17.18 15.44
C SER A 509 4.46 17.55 16.80
N LYS A 510 5.17 18.32 17.64
CA LYS A 510 4.66 18.79 18.95
C LYS A 510 3.40 19.64 18.82
N LYS A 511 3.37 20.58 17.86
CA LYS A 511 2.21 21.44 17.61
C LYS A 511 1.01 20.63 17.13
N MET A 512 1.21 19.72 16.20
CA MET A 512 0.19 18.82 15.68
C MET A 512 -0.41 17.96 16.79
N SER A 513 0.44 17.34 17.60
CA SER A 513 0.04 16.48 18.72
C SER A 513 -0.82 17.23 19.75
N ARG A 514 -0.41 18.46 20.15
CA ARG A 514 -1.22 19.30 21.04
C ARG A 514 -2.57 19.65 20.42
N THR A 515 -2.56 20.06 19.15
CA THR A 515 -3.79 20.47 18.46
C THR A 515 -4.75 19.30 18.33
N LEU A 516 -4.24 18.12 18.00
CA LEU A 516 -5.00 16.88 17.92
C LEU A 516 -5.65 16.53 19.26
N PHE A 517 -4.86 16.54 20.33
CA PHE A 517 -5.35 16.32 21.70
C PHE A 517 -6.47 17.30 22.09
N HIS A 518 -6.30 18.59 21.82
CA HIS A 518 -7.34 19.59 22.10
C HIS A 518 -8.61 19.37 21.27
N LYS A 519 -8.45 19.03 19.98
CA LYS A 519 -9.62 18.74 19.12
C LYS A 519 -10.35 17.48 19.55
N MET A 520 -9.63 16.46 20.02
CA MET A 520 -10.25 15.28 20.63
C MET A 520 -11.03 15.64 21.89
N ALA A 521 -10.47 16.46 22.76
CA ALA A 521 -11.16 16.90 23.98
C ALA A 521 -12.42 17.72 23.68
N ILE A 522 -12.38 18.60 22.67
CA ILE A 522 -13.52 19.43 22.24
C ILE A 522 -14.61 18.59 21.56
N HIS A 523 -14.22 17.76 20.60
CA HIS A 523 -15.20 17.02 19.77
C HIS A 523 -15.58 15.67 20.35
N GLN A 524 -14.75 15.11 21.25
CA GLN A 524 -15.01 13.81 21.89
C GLN A 524 -15.46 12.73 20.86
N LYS A 525 -16.62 12.08 21.10
CA LYS A 525 -17.16 11.04 20.20
C LYS A 525 -17.46 11.56 18.79
N LYS A 526 -17.78 12.85 18.63
CA LYS A 526 -18.05 13.47 17.32
C LYS A 526 -16.78 13.68 16.49
N MET A 527 -15.59 13.45 17.05
CA MET A 527 -14.34 13.57 16.30
C MET A 527 -14.33 12.63 15.08
N ALA A 528 -14.84 11.42 15.21
CA ALA A 528 -14.92 10.45 14.12
C ALA A 528 -15.79 10.91 12.92
N GLU A 529 -16.76 11.81 13.17
CA GLU A 529 -17.63 12.40 12.14
C GLU A 529 -16.99 13.62 11.45
N LYS A 530 -15.91 14.17 12.02
CA LYS A 530 -15.21 15.34 11.50
C LYS A 530 -14.14 14.97 10.47
N GLN A 531 -14.53 14.25 9.42
CA GLN A 531 -13.62 13.67 8.43
C GLN A 531 -12.70 14.73 7.79
N LEU A 532 -13.20 15.92 7.44
CA LEU A 532 -12.36 16.99 6.90
C LEU A 532 -11.29 17.49 7.89
N LEU A 533 -11.61 17.54 9.18
CA LEU A 533 -10.63 17.88 10.20
C LEU A 533 -9.58 16.77 10.36
N ILE A 534 -10.04 15.54 10.35
CA ILE A 534 -9.18 14.34 10.41
C ILE A 534 -8.23 14.32 9.22
N ASN A 535 -8.73 14.54 8.00
CA ASN A 535 -7.92 14.57 6.78
C ASN A 535 -6.79 15.60 6.86
N ARG A 536 -7.06 16.80 7.38
CA ARG A 536 -6.02 17.83 7.59
C ARG A 536 -4.93 17.37 8.56
N PHE A 537 -5.26 16.62 9.62
CA PHE A 537 -4.25 16.06 10.51
C PHE A 537 -3.41 14.98 9.82
N VAL A 538 -4.02 14.18 8.96
CA VAL A 538 -3.30 13.18 8.17
C VAL A 538 -2.36 13.85 7.18
N GLU A 539 -2.82 14.84 6.44
CA GLU A 539 -1.99 15.62 5.51
C GLU A 539 -0.80 16.28 6.23
N ILE A 540 -1.08 17.00 7.33
CA ILE A 540 -0.02 17.62 8.15
C ILE A 540 0.95 16.58 8.72
N GLY A 541 0.51 15.37 9.04
CA GLY A 541 1.36 14.31 9.58
C GLY A 541 2.15 13.56 8.50
N THR A 542 1.59 13.42 7.30
CA THR A 542 2.22 12.77 6.15
C THR A 542 3.43 13.58 5.64
N GLU A 543 3.32 14.88 5.57
CA GLU A 543 4.41 15.78 5.15
C GLU A 543 5.68 15.64 6.00
N PRO A 544 5.64 15.71 7.35
CA PRO A 544 6.81 15.48 8.18
C PRO A 544 7.41 14.07 8.04
N VAL A 545 6.59 13.04 7.84
CA VAL A 545 7.09 11.68 7.61
C VAL A 545 7.88 11.65 6.32
N SER A 546 7.29 12.07 5.20
CA SER A 546 7.94 12.09 3.89
C SER A 546 9.21 12.95 3.90
N TYR A 547 9.14 14.11 4.55
CA TYR A 547 10.27 15.03 4.69
C TYR A 547 11.41 14.44 5.54
N THR A 548 11.08 13.70 6.60
CA THR A 548 12.06 13.01 7.45
C THR A 548 12.78 11.91 6.69
N HIS A 549 12.03 11.09 5.95
CA HIS A 549 12.58 10.03 5.12
C HIS A 549 13.53 10.61 4.05
N LEU A 550 13.11 11.69 3.39
CA LEU A 550 13.92 12.43 2.44
C LEU A 550 15.24 12.90 3.09
N ARG A 551 15.20 13.49 4.29
CA ARG A 551 16.39 14.01 4.97
C ARG A 551 17.31 12.91 5.49
N ALA A 552 16.78 11.81 5.95
CA ALA A 552 17.57 10.64 6.31
C ALA A 552 18.34 10.10 5.08
N HIS A 553 17.72 10.13 3.90
CA HIS A 553 18.36 9.72 2.64
C HIS A 553 19.41 10.71 2.15
N GLU A 554 19.23 12.05 2.35
CA GLU A 554 20.21 13.08 1.96
C GLU A 554 21.54 13.03 2.76
N THR A 555 21.58 12.38 3.91
CA THR A 555 22.84 12.20 4.67
C THR A 555 23.81 11.26 3.99
N GLU A 556 23.38 10.56 2.93
CA GLU A 556 24.24 9.77 2.06
C GLU A 556 24.81 10.68 0.97
N ALA A 557 26.05 11.12 1.15
CA ALA A 557 26.73 12.12 0.33
C ALA A 557 26.75 11.86 -1.20
N ASP A 558 26.48 10.62 -1.64
CA ASP A 558 26.52 10.22 -3.05
C ASP A 558 25.23 10.51 -3.85
N VAL A 559 24.11 10.81 -3.20
CA VAL A 559 22.82 10.87 -3.88
C VAL A 559 22.52 12.24 -4.45
N VAL A 560 22.94 13.31 -3.78
CA VAL A 560 22.71 14.69 -4.25
C VAL A 560 23.48 14.96 -5.55
N CYS A 561 24.69 14.42 -5.70
CA CYS A 561 25.49 14.57 -6.92
C CYS A 561 24.96 13.77 -8.13
N ARG A 562 24.14 12.75 -7.94
CA ARG A 562 23.58 11.94 -9.04
C ARG A 562 22.23 12.44 -9.56
N LEU A 563 21.56 13.31 -8.81
CA LEU A 563 20.26 13.86 -9.18
C LEU A 563 20.36 15.26 -9.83
N LEU A 564 21.46 15.98 -9.60
CA LEU A 564 21.81 17.22 -10.28
C LEU A 564 22.65 16.92 -11.53
#